data_4213f7941fb8f360ba3387658f42149e
#
_entry.id   4213f7941fb8f360ba3387658f42149e
#
_cell.length_a   1.000
_cell.length_b   1.000
_cell.length_c   1.000
_cell.angle_alpha   90.00
_cell.angle_beta   90.00
_cell.angle_gamma   90.00
#
_symmetry.space_group_name_H-M   'P 1'
#
loop_
_entity.id
_entity.type
_entity.pdbx_description
1 polymer ?
#
loop_
_entity_poly.entity_id
_entity_poly.type
_entity_poly.pdbx_seq_one_letter_code
_entity_poly.pdbx_strand_id
1 'polypeptide(L)'
;MENERNNVNREYKDRLFKLVFREKEDLLNLYNAVGGTDYDNPEDLEINTLEDAVYMGMKNDISFLFQSILNLYEHQSTYSPNLPLRGLFYFADLYRKMMVGKEEDLYSSRKIRVPFPKFIIFYNGTKGQPERHTLHLHDAYPEGIPGSNPEDAALDCHAEVLNINYGHNRKIMKKCRKLEEYSIFIGKVREKLNQKMALKEAIDRAVDECIKEGILEKILKENREEVCSVLLSEYDEQAHIESEKEIAREEVNTLYRKLKEDNRVEDLLRAVDDAGYRNQLLKEYGL
;
A
#
# COMPACT_ATOMS: atom_id res chain seq x y z
N MET A 1 0.82 -19.40 17.27
CA MET A 1 0.01 -18.33 17.90
C MET A 1 0.45 -16.91 17.54
N GLU A 2 1.75 -16.60 17.37
CA GLU A 2 2.21 -15.29 16.86
C GLU A 2 1.94 -15.08 15.37
N ASN A 3 2.08 -16.14 14.55
CA ASN A 3 1.80 -16.04 13.11
C ASN A 3 0.31 -15.85 12.77
N GLU A 4 -0.61 -16.31 13.62
CA GLU A 4 -2.05 -16.12 13.39
C GLU A 4 -2.51 -14.68 13.74
N ARG A 5 -1.92 -14.07 14.78
CA ARG A 5 -2.23 -12.66 15.11
C ARG A 5 -1.72 -11.68 14.04
N ASN A 6 -0.56 -11.95 13.44
CA ASN A 6 -0.02 -11.12 12.34
C ASN A 6 -0.84 -11.24 11.03
N ASN A 7 -1.52 -12.36 10.79
CA ASN A 7 -2.36 -12.54 9.61
C ASN A 7 -3.71 -11.82 9.74
N VAL A 8 -4.31 -11.81 10.94
CA VAL A 8 -5.59 -11.14 11.20
C VAL A 8 -5.47 -9.62 11.05
N ASN A 9 -4.33 -9.02 11.48
CA ASN A 9 -4.13 -7.56 11.41
C ASN A 9 -3.88 -7.02 9.99
N ARG A 10 -3.37 -7.82 9.06
CA ARG A 10 -3.15 -7.38 7.67
C ARG A 10 -4.44 -7.25 6.85
N GLU A 11 -5.52 -7.91 7.24
CA GLU A 11 -6.79 -7.90 6.52
C GLU A 11 -7.59 -6.59 6.71
N TYR A 12 -7.28 -5.78 7.72
CA TYR A 12 -8.05 -4.58 8.05
C TYR A 12 -7.63 -3.32 7.29
N LYS A 13 -6.37 -3.22 6.86
CA LYS A 13 -5.77 -1.98 6.31
C LYS A 13 -6.44 -1.42 5.06
N ASP A 14 -7.01 -2.28 4.25
CA ASP A 14 -7.51 -1.90 2.93
C ASP A 14 -9.04 -1.84 2.88
N ARG A 15 -9.72 -2.15 4.01
CA ARG A 15 -11.18 -2.29 4.04
C ARG A 15 -11.92 -0.98 3.82
N LEU A 16 -11.46 0.14 4.39
CA LEU A 16 -12.15 1.40 4.24
C LEU A 16 -12.11 1.90 2.79
N PHE A 17 -10.94 1.84 2.15
CA PHE A 17 -10.82 2.21 0.74
C PHE A 17 -11.67 1.29 -0.16
N LYS A 18 -11.61 -0.02 0.08
CA LYS A 18 -12.48 -1.01 -0.58
C LYS A 18 -13.97 -0.72 -0.35
N LEU A 19 -14.35 -0.37 0.87
CA LEU A 19 -15.73 -0.04 1.21
C LEU A 19 -16.23 1.20 0.45
N VAL A 20 -15.39 2.22 0.31
CA VAL A 20 -15.71 3.45 -0.43
C VAL A 20 -15.87 3.19 -1.93
N PHE A 21 -15.07 2.29 -2.50
CA PHE A 21 -15.05 1.97 -3.93
C PHE A 21 -15.61 0.57 -4.25
N ARG A 22 -16.48 0.05 -3.40
CA ARG A 22 -17.10 -1.27 -3.60
C ARG A 22 -18.05 -1.30 -4.79
N GLU A 23 -18.81 -0.23 -5.00
CA GLU A 23 -19.77 -0.14 -6.07
C GLU A 23 -19.06 0.17 -7.41
N LYS A 24 -19.47 -0.52 -8.49
CA LYS A 24 -18.88 -0.36 -9.82
C LYS A 24 -18.93 1.07 -10.34
N GLU A 25 -19.99 1.81 -10.04
CA GLU A 25 -20.15 3.20 -10.43
C GLU A 25 -19.06 4.09 -9.80
N ASP A 26 -18.78 3.89 -8.51
CA ASP A 26 -17.74 4.62 -7.80
C ASP A 26 -16.33 4.26 -8.28
N LEU A 27 -16.12 2.98 -8.56
CA LEU A 27 -14.86 2.49 -9.13
C LEU A 27 -14.64 3.05 -10.55
N LEU A 28 -15.68 3.15 -11.38
CA LEU A 28 -15.61 3.78 -12.69
C LEU A 28 -15.28 5.28 -12.58
N ASN A 29 -15.90 5.99 -11.64
CA ASN A 29 -15.60 7.39 -11.36
C ASN A 29 -14.13 7.58 -10.94
N LEU A 30 -13.60 6.67 -10.10
CA LEU A 30 -12.19 6.67 -9.73
C LEU A 30 -11.28 6.42 -10.95
N TYR A 31 -11.61 5.41 -11.76
CA TYR A 31 -10.88 5.09 -12.99
C TYR A 31 -10.83 6.30 -13.94
N ASN A 32 -11.97 6.93 -14.18
CA ASN A 32 -12.08 8.12 -15.02
C ASN A 32 -11.24 9.28 -14.49
N ALA A 33 -11.28 9.51 -13.17
CA ALA A 33 -10.54 10.60 -12.55
C ALA A 33 -9.02 10.41 -12.67
N VAL A 34 -8.53 9.17 -12.47
CA VAL A 34 -7.11 8.81 -12.57
C VAL A 34 -6.62 8.85 -14.02
N GLY A 35 -7.41 8.27 -14.94
CA GLY A 35 -7.07 8.15 -16.35
C GLY A 35 -7.35 9.39 -17.19
N GLY A 36 -8.14 10.36 -16.65
CA GLY A 36 -8.58 11.52 -17.41
C GLY A 36 -9.62 11.19 -18.48
N THR A 37 -10.36 10.11 -18.31
CA THR A 37 -11.42 9.59 -19.19
C THR A 37 -12.81 9.96 -18.67
N ASP A 38 -13.85 9.68 -19.45
CA ASP A 38 -15.23 9.98 -19.11
C ASP A 38 -16.16 8.84 -19.62
N TYR A 39 -15.85 7.59 -19.21
CA TYR A 39 -16.71 6.44 -19.48
C TYR A 39 -17.94 6.46 -18.57
N ASP A 40 -19.08 6.00 -19.08
CA ASP A 40 -20.39 6.12 -18.44
C ASP A 40 -21.05 4.79 -18.06
N ASN A 41 -20.54 3.66 -18.58
CA ASN A 41 -21.14 2.34 -18.29
C ASN A 41 -20.33 1.55 -17.24
N PRO A 42 -20.75 1.50 -15.96
CA PRO A 42 -20.08 0.75 -14.93
C PRO A 42 -20.12 -0.77 -15.12
N GLU A 43 -21.06 -1.29 -15.90
CA GLU A 43 -21.18 -2.73 -16.15
C GLU A 43 -20.04 -3.29 -17.02
N ASP A 44 -19.33 -2.42 -17.73
CA ASP A 44 -18.13 -2.81 -18.48
C ASP A 44 -16.93 -3.14 -17.56
N LEU A 45 -17.03 -2.90 -16.25
CA LEU A 45 -16.04 -3.27 -15.26
C LEU A 45 -16.23 -4.75 -14.85
N GLU A 46 -15.19 -5.54 -15.01
CA GLU A 46 -15.11 -6.91 -14.47
C GLU A 46 -14.16 -6.93 -13.26
N ILE A 47 -14.74 -7.06 -12.07
CA ILE A 47 -13.98 -7.11 -10.81
C ILE A 47 -13.40 -8.51 -10.64
N ASN A 48 -12.08 -8.61 -10.44
CA ASN A 48 -11.34 -9.87 -10.34
C ASN A 48 -10.31 -9.86 -9.19
N THR A 49 -10.63 -9.15 -8.10
CA THR A 49 -9.80 -9.04 -6.90
C THR A 49 -9.40 -10.41 -6.34
N LEU A 50 -8.15 -10.54 -5.89
CA LEU A 50 -7.64 -11.75 -5.25
C LEU A 50 -8.08 -11.78 -3.78
N GLU A 51 -9.16 -12.52 -3.48
CA GLU A 51 -9.66 -12.69 -2.11
C GLU A 51 -8.92 -13.80 -1.34
N ASP A 52 -8.49 -14.85 -2.06
CA ASP A 52 -7.91 -16.07 -1.51
C ASP A 52 -6.58 -16.44 -2.20
N ALA A 53 -5.57 -15.57 -2.12
CA ALA A 53 -4.24 -15.98 -2.57
C ALA A 53 -3.63 -16.97 -1.56
N VAL A 54 -3.65 -18.26 -1.89
CA VAL A 54 -3.16 -19.37 -1.05
C VAL A 54 -1.63 -19.30 -0.85
N TYR A 55 -0.92 -18.47 -1.61
CA TYR A 55 0.53 -18.35 -1.54
C TYR A 55 0.95 -17.07 -0.83
N MET A 56 1.55 -17.21 0.35
CA MET A 56 2.13 -16.16 1.20
C MET A 56 1.15 -15.12 1.79
N GLY A 57 -0.16 -15.36 1.78
CA GLY A 57 -1.15 -14.43 2.38
C GLY A 57 -1.18 -13.05 1.72
N MET A 58 -0.74 -12.93 0.46
CA MET A 58 -0.79 -11.68 -0.28
C MET A 58 -2.17 -11.50 -0.90
N LYS A 59 -2.86 -10.45 -0.46
CA LYS A 59 -4.13 -10.00 -1.04
C LYS A 59 -3.90 -8.62 -1.65
N ASN A 60 -4.47 -8.37 -2.82
CA ASN A 60 -4.52 -7.03 -3.39
C ASN A 60 -5.81 -6.32 -2.97
N ASP A 61 -5.82 -4.98 -3.00
CA ASP A 61 -6.99 -4.21 -2.59
C ASP A 61 -8.12 -4.31 -3.58
N ILE A 62 -7.94 -3.79 -4.77
CA ILE A 62 -8.94 -3.81 -5.83
C ILE A 62 -8.25 -4.14 -7.14
N SER A 63 -8.73 -5.16 -7.85
CA SER A 63 -8.35 -5.39 -9.24
C SER A 63 -9.56 -5.61 -10.12
N PHE A 64 -9.48 -5.08 -11.34
CA PHE A 64 -10.57 -5.16 -12.30
C PHE A 64 -10.06 -5.07 -13.74
N LEU A 65 -10.78 -5.70 -14.63
CA LEU A 65 -10.58 -5.60 -16.07
C LEU A 65 -11.53 -4.55 -16.64
N PHE A 66 -11.00 -3.63 -17.43
CA PHE A 66 -11.77 -2.63 -18.15
C PHE A 66 -11.07 -2.29 -19.48
N GLN A 67 -11.79 -2.37 -20.60
CA GLN A 67 -11.27 -2.06 -21.94
C GLN A 67 -9.95 -2.79 -22.25
N SER A 68 -9.84 -4.07 -21.90
CA SER A 68 -8.60 -4.88 -22.02
C SER A 68 -7.41 -4.34 -21.20
N ILE A 69 -7.66 -3.54 -20.18
CA ILE A 69 -6.67 -3.08 -19.21
C ILE A 69 -6.94 -3.78 -17.88
N LEU A 70 -5.94 -4.49 -17.36
CA LEU A 70 -5.97 -5.08 -16.03
C LEU A 70 -5.46 -4.03 -15.03
N ASN A 71 -6.37 -3.44 -14.30
CA ASN A 71 -6.06 -2.44 -13.29
C ASN A 71 -5.84 -3.10 -11.94
N LEU A 72 -4.74 -2.75 -11.30
CA LEU A 72 -4.42 -3.08 -9.93
C LEU A 72 -4.35 -1.77 -9.13
N TYR A 73 -5.27 -1.60 -8.19
CA TYR A 73 -5.37 -0.43 -7.31
C TYR A 73 -5.07 -0.86 -5.88
N GLU A 74 -4.07 -0.22 -5.29
CA GLU A 74 -3.65 -0.45 -3.90
C GLU A 74 -3.75 0.85 -3.10
N HIS A 75 -4.25 0.77 -1.89
CA HIS A 75 -4.22 1.85 -0.93
C HIS A 75 -3.04 1.66 0.03
N GLN A 76 -2.30 2.72 0.31
CA GLN A 76 -1.14 2.64 1.21
C GLN A 76 -1.11 3.81 2.19
N SER A 77 -1.27 3.52 3.47
CA SER A 77 -1.09 4.47 4.58
C SER A 77 0.39 4.57 5.04
N THR A 78 1.22 3.61 4.64
CA THR A 78 2.67 3.60 4.91
C THR A 78 3.42 3.49 3.59
N TYR A 79 4.40 4.36 3.36
CA TYR A 79 5.25 4.28 2.18
C TYR A 79 6.09 3.00 2.16
N SER A 80 6.03 2.25 1.06
CA SER A 80 6.84 1.07 0.84
C SER A 80 7.49 1.11 -0.55
N PRO A 81 8.84 1.07 -0.64
CA PRO A 81 9.52 1.00 -1.93
C PRO A 81 9.38 -0.37 -2.62
N ASN A 82 8.91 -1.39 -1.91
CA ASN A 82 8.78 -2.76 -2.39
C ASN A 82 7.46 -3.04 -3.14
N LEU A 83 6.64 -2.02 -3.37
CA LEU A 83 5.35 -2.17 -4.07
C LEU A 83 5.49 -2.73 -5.49
N PRO A 84 6.50 -2.36 -6.31
CA PRO A 84 6.67 -2.96 -7.63
C PRO A 84 6.88 -4.48 -7.58
N LEU A 85 7.65 -4.99 -6.62
CA LEU A 85 7.85 -6.43 -6.42
C LEU A 85 6.53 -7.12 -6.02
N ARG A 86 5.74 -6.52 -5.13
CA ARG A 86 4.41 -7.03 -4.78
C ARG A 86 3.48 -7.04 -6.00
N GLY A 87 3.50 -5.95 -6.79
CA GLY A 87 2.73 -5.83 -8.03
C GLY A 87 3.04 -6.94 -9.04
N LEU A 88 4.31 -7.29 -9.20
CA LEU A 88 4.73 -8.41 -10.06
C LEU A 88 4.04 -9.72 -9.64
N PHE A 89 4.03 -10.03 -8.33
CA PHE A 89 3.36 -11.25 -7.83
C PHE A 89 1.85 -11.18 -8.02
N TYR A 90 1.22 -10.05 -7.75
CA TYR A 90 -0.22 -9.87 -7.98
C TYR A 90 -0.60 -10.06 -9.45
N PHE A 91 0.13 -9.46 -10.39
CA PHE A 91 -0.12 -9.63 -11.81
C PHE A 91 0.11 -11.07 -12.27
N ALA A 92 1.16 -11.75 -11.77
CA ALA A 92 1.40 -13.15 -12.08
C ALA A 92 0.21 -14.03 -11.65
N ASP A 93 -0.36 -13.80 -10.46
CA ASP A 93 -1.50 -14.55 -9.97
C ASP A 93 -2.79 -14.20 -10.70
N LEU A 94 -3.03 -12.93 -11.00
CA LEU A 94 -4.18 -12.49 -11.80
C LEU A 94 -4.15 -13.09 -13.22
N TYR A 95 -3.01 -13.07 -13.90
CA TYR A 95 -2.86 -13.69 -15.21
C TYR A 95 -3.02 -15.21 -15.15
N ARG A 96 -2.45 -15.85 -14.11
CA ARG A 96 -2.64 -17.30 -13.89
C ARG A 96 -4.12 -17.64 -13.72
N LYS A 97 -4.86 -16.88 -12.90
CA LYS A 97 -6.30 -17.05 -12.70
C LYS A 97 -7.09 -16.87 -13.99
N MET A 98 -6.73 -15.91 -14.83
CA MET A 98 -7.36 -15.68 -16.13
C MET A 98 -7.14 -16.79 -17.14
N MET A 99 -6.07 -17.58 -16.98
CA MET A 99 -5.72 -18.70 -17.88
C MET A 99 -6.35 -20.03 -17.42
N VAL A 100 -6.76 -20.15 -16.17
CA VAL A 100 -7.44 -21.36 -15.68
C VAL A 100 -8.77 -21.55 -16.41
N GLY A 101 -8.96 -22.74 -16.99
CA GLY A 101 -10.20 -23.08 -17.71
C GLY A 101 -10.26 -22.59 -19.17
N LYS A 102 -9.22 -21.91 -19.67
CA LYS A 102 -9.09 -21.63 -21.09
C LYS A 102 -8.33 -22.77 -21.79
N GLU A 103 -8.76 -23.11 -23.00
CA GLU A 103 -8.06 -24.11 -23.87
C GLU A 103 -6.71 -23.60 -24.41
N GLU A 104 -6.20 -22.51 -23.85
CA GLU A 104 -4.96 -21.88 -24.29
C GLU A 104 -3.76 -22.58 -23.64
N ASP A 105 -2.97 -23.25 -24.47
CA ASP A 105 -1.73 -23.91 -24.06
C ASP A 105 -0.55 -22.93 -24.14
N LEU A 106 0.08 -22.66 -23.00
CA LEU A 106 1.27 -21.80 -22.90
C LEU A 106 2.45 -22.31 -23.76
N TYR A 107 2.49 -23.59 -24.06
CA TYR A 107 3.53 -24.22 -24.85
C TYR A 107 3.20 -24.29 -26.35
N SER A 108 2.01 -23.80 -26.73
CA SER A 108 1.63 -23.76 -28.15
C SER A 108 2.41 -22.68 -28.91
N SER A 109 2.51 -22.82 -30.23
CA SER A 109 3.10 -21.81 -31.11
C SER A 109 2.20 -20.56 -31.29
N ARG A 110 0.99 -20.59 -30.78
CA ARG A 110 0.03 -19.47 -30.86
C ARG A 110 0.32 -18.45 -29.80
N LYS A 111 0.45 -17.17 -30.18
CA LYS A 111 0.62 -16.06 -29.23
C LYS A 111 -0.66 -15.85 -28.42
N ILE A 112 -0.55 -16.02 -27.10
CA ILE A 112 -1.61 -15.70 -26.16
C ILE A 112 -1.63 -14.19 -25.92
N ARG A 113 -2.81 -13.58 -25.97
CA ARG A 113 -3.00 -12.17 -25.66
C ARG A 113 -3.48 -12.02 -24.21
N VAL A 114 -2.77 -11.22 -23.43
CA VAL A 114 -3.13 -10.87 -22.06
C VAL A 114 -3.52 -9.39 -21.96
N PRO A 115 -4.39 -9.00 -21.00
CA PRO A 115 -4.72 -7.60 -20.79
C PRO A 115 -3.50 -6.75 -20.44
N PHE A 116 -3.54 -5.47 -20.79
CA PHE A 116 -2.47 -4.52 -20.47
C PHE A 116 -2.46 -4.23 -18.96
N PRO A 117 -1.35 -4.46 -18.22
CA PRO A 117 -1.30 -4.25 -16.78
C PRO A 117 -1.12 -2.76 -16.44
N LYS A 118 -1.86 -2.30 -15.44
CA LYS A 118 -1.75 -0.94 -14.88
C LYS A 118 -1.79 -0.99 -13.36
N PHE A 119 -0.76 -0.45 -12.70
CA PHE A 119 -0.63 -0.47 -11.26
C PHE A 119 -0.65 0.95 -10.68
N ILE A 120 -1.64 1.25 -9.86
CA ILE A 120 -1.85 2.56 -9.23
C ILE A 120 -1.89 2.40 -7.72
N ILE A 121 -1.09 3.20 -7.03
CA ILE A 121 -1.01 3.27 -5.58
C ILE A 121 -1.64 4.58 -5.10
N PHE A 122 -2.66 4.48 -4.27
CA PHE A 122 -3.27 5.61 -3.59
C PHE A 122 -2.61 5.79 -2.22
N TYR A 123 -1.63 6.69 -2.16
CA TYR A 123 -0.87 6.94 -0.95
C TYR A 123 -1.54 8.04 -0.11
N ASN A 124 -1.84 7.71 1.12
CA ASN A 124 -2.34 8.66 2.10
C ASN A 124 -1.59 8.60 3.44
N GLY A 125 -0.32 8.27 3.44
CA GLY A 125 0.51 8.23 4.64
C GLY A 125 0.94 9.61 5.15
N THR A 126 1.60 9.62 6.32
CA THR A 126 2.07 10.85 6.98
C THR A 126 3.43 11.33 6.48
N LYS A 127 4.23 10.47 5.84
CA LYS A 127 5.50 10.88 5.23
C LYS A 127 5.23 11.73 4.01
N GLY A 128 5.89 12.89 3.90
CA GLY A 128 5.78 13.74 2.72
C GLY A 128 6.17 12.99 1.45
N GLN A 129 5.28 12.96 0.48
CA GLN A 129 5.49 12.39 -0.84
C GLN A 129 5.07 13.39 -1.92
N PRO A 130 5.71 13.40 -3.09
CA PRO A 130 5.28 14.23 -4.21
C PRO A 130 3.84 13.90 -4.62
N GLU A 131 3.20 14.77 -5.37
CA GLU A 131 1.83 14.54 -5.84
C GLU A 131 1.70 13.25 -6.65
N ARG A 132 2.71 12.99 -7.49
CA ARG A 132 2.78 11.82 -8.38
C ARG A 132 4.23 11.42 -8.60
N HIS A 133 4.54 10.14 -8.53
CA HIS A 133 5.83 9.57 -8.90
C HIS A 133 5.68 8.10 -9.25
N THR A 134 6.70 7.52 -9.84
CA THR A 134 6.72 6.10 -10.22
C THR A 134 7.78 5.37 -9.41
N LEU A 135 7.43 4.17 -8.94
CA LEU A 135 8.37 3.23 -8.35
C LEU A 135 8.65 2.14 -9.38
N HIS A 136 9.90 1.72 -9.47
CA HIS A 136 10.33 0.68 -10.41
C HIS A 136 10.92 -0.51 -9.67
N LEU A 137 10.67 -1.72 -10.19
CA LEU A 137 11.28 -2.93 -9.65
C LEU A 137 12.78 -2.94 -9.89
N HIS A 138 13.23 -2.37 -11.00
CA HIS A 138 14.66 -2.31 -11.32
C HIS A 138 15.48 -1.50 -10.30
N ASP A 139 14.87 -0.59 -9.54
CA ASP A 139 15.53 0.12 -8.44
C ASP A 139 15.97 -0.81 -7.28
N ALA A 140 15.38 -2.01 -7.22
CA ALA A 140 15.73 -3.02 -6.22
C ALA A 140 16.87 -3.96 -6.66
N TYR A 141 17.33 -3.86 -7.90
CA TYR A 141 18.43 -4.70 -8.38
C TYR A 141 19.77 -4.17 -7.87
N PRO A 142 20.72 -5.07 -7.56
CA PRO A 142 22.04 -4.64 -7.09
C PRO A 142 22.76 -3.76 -8.12
N GLU A 143 23.32 -2.66 -7.67
CA GLU A 143 24.13 -1.78 -8.51
C GLU A 143 25.53 -2.39 -8.80
N GLY A 144 26.15 -1.93 -9.88
CA GLY A 144 27.55 -2.24 -10.19
C GLY A 144 27.83 -3.66 -10.68
N ILE A 145 26.80 -4.41 -11.08
CA ILE A 145 27.02 -5.72 -11.73
C ILE A 145 27.56 -5.49 -13.14
N PRO A 146 28.79 -5.96 -13.47
CA PRO A 146 29.37 -5.76 -14.80
C PRO A 146 28.48 -6.31 -15.91
N GLY A 147 28.19 -5.46 -16.90
CA GLY A 147 27.38 -5.84 -18.08
C GLY A 147 25.87 -5.90 -17.84
N SER A 148 25.37 -5.47 -16.68
CA SER A 148 23.94 -5.32 -16.42
C SER A 148 23.59 -3.87 -16.15
N ASN A 149 22.63 -3.36 -16.93
CA ASN A 149 21.92 -2.13 -16.65
C ASN A 149 20.57 -2.49 -16.05
N PRO A 150 20.17 -2.00 -14.87
CA PRO A 150 18.87 -2.32 -14.28
C PRO A 150 17.67 -2.07 -15.19
N GLU A 151 17.75 -1.07 -16.08
CA GLU A 151 16.70 -0.77 -17.06
C GLU A 151 16.57 -1.84 -18.16
N ASP A 152 17.63 -2.63 -18.42
CA ASP A 152 17.65 -3.72 -19.40
C ASP A 152 17.25 -5.06 -18.79
N ALA A 153 16.84 -5.08 -17.52
CA ALA A 153 16.45 -6.32 -16.85
C ALA A 153 15.25 -6.97 -17.54
N ALA A 154 15.28 -8.31 -17.64
CA ALA A 154 14.20 -9.09 -18.24
C ALA A 154 12.85 -8.95 -17.51
N LEU A 155 12.87 -8.50 -16.26
CA LEU A 155 11.68 -8.21 -15.46
C LEU A 155 11.76 -6.78 -14.94
N ASP A 156 10.76 -5.99 -15.28
CA ASP A 156 10.45 -4.75 -14.60
C ASP A 156 8.94 -4.66 -14.33
N CYS A 157 8.60 -4.10 -13.19
CA CYS A 157 7.24 -3.77 -12.81
C CYS A 157 7.30 -2.38 -12.21
N HIS A 158 6.44 -1.50 -12.69
CA HIS A 158 6.38 -0.15 -12.15
C HIS A 158 4.99 0.16 -11.60
N ALA A 159 4.98 0.93 -10.52
CA ALA A 159 3.77 1.37 -9.85
C ALA A 159 3.72 2.90 -9.84
N GLU A 160 2.61 3.44 -10.29
CA GLU A 160 2.36 4.87 -10.21
C GLU A 160 1.78 5.22 -8.85
N VAL A 161 2.46 6.07 -8.07
CA VAL A 161 2.02 6.50 -6.74
C VAL A 161 1.35 7.87 -6.86
N LEU A 162 0.10 7.94 -6.38
CA LEU A 162 -0.70 9.16 -6.30
C LEU A 162 -0.87 9.55 -4.82
N ASN A 163 -0.36 10.71 -4.44
CA ASN A 163 -0.58 11.24 -3.10
C ASN A 163 -2.01 11.75 -2.97
N ILE A 164 -2.84 11.03 -2.23
CA ILE A 164 -4.25 11.36 -2.02
C ILE A 164 -4.52 12.02 -0.66
N ASN A 165 -3.49 12.56 0.01
CA ASN A 165 -3.72 13.39 1.19
C ASN A 165 -4.48 14.68 0.82
N TYR A 166 -5.24 15.20 1.76
CA TYR A 166 -6.01 16.41 1.56
C TYR A 166 -5.13 17.56 1.04
N GLY A 167 -5.59 18.22 -0.03
CA GLY A 167 -4.88 19.30 -0.69
C GLY A 167 -3.97 18.88 -1.85
N HIS A 168 -3.68 17.57 -1.99
CA HIS A 168 -2.92 17.01 -3.12
C HIS A 168 -3.81 16.56 -4.28
N ASN A 169 -3.21 16.39 -5.47
CA ASN A 169 -3.87 15.86 -6.68
C ASN A 169 -5.27 16.46 -6.93
N ARG A 170 -5.43 17.75 -6.76
CA ARG A 170 -6.72 18.48 -6.81
C ARG A 170 -7.54 18.21 -8.06
N LYS A 171 -6.89 17.92 -9.21
CA LYS A 171 -7.60 17.60 -10.46
C LYS A 171 -8.32 16.26 -10.36
N ILE A 172 -7.67 15.26 -9.79
CA ILE A 172 -8.24 13.92 -9.56
C ILE A 172 -9.35 14.02 -8.52
N MET A 173 -9.11 14.73 -7.41
CA MET A 173 -10.09 14.92 -6.33
C MET A 173 -11.39 15.56 -6.85
N LYS A 174 -11.29 16.63 -7.63
CA LYS A 174 -12.47 17.29 -8.23
C LYS A 174 -13.26 16.39 -9.19
N LYS A 175 -12.62 15.43 -9.87
CA LYS A 175 -13.27 14.48 -10.76
C LYS A 175 -13.89 13.30 -10.02
N CYS A 176 -13.31 12.87 -8.89
CA CYS A 176 -13.81 11.78 -8.07
C CYS A 176 -14.17 12.28 -6.66
N ARG A 177 -15.43 12.68 -6.49
CA ARG A 177 -15.93 13.23 -5.23
C ARG A 177 -15.71 12.28 -4.04
N LYS A 178 -15.91 10.98 -4.20
CA LYS A 178 -15.69 10.00 -3.12
C LYS A 178 -14.24 9.91 -2.68
N LEU A 179 -13.28 10.08 -3.61
CA LEU A 179 -11.86 10.14 -3.26
C LEU A 179 -11.53 11.41 -2.45
N GLU A 180 -12.11 12.55 -2.83
CA GLU A 180 -11.97 13.80 -2.08
C GLU A 180 -12.57 13.66 -0.68
N GLU A 181 -13.79 13.14 -0.57
CA GLU A 181 -14.47 12.90 0.70
C GLU A 181 -13.67 11.94 1.61
N TYR A 182 -13.10 10.87 1.04
CA TYR A 182 -12.21 9.97 1.75
C TYR A 182 -10.98 10.70 2.30
N SER A 183 -10.33 11.52 1.47
CA SER A 183 -9.17 12.33 1.86
C SER A 183 -9.49 13.30 2.99
N ILE A 184 -10.64 13.96 2.94
CA ILE A 184 -11.13 14.87 3.99
C ILE A 184 -11.37 14.11 5.28
N PHE A 185 -12.05 12.96 5.22
CA PHE A 185 -12.35 12.16 6.40
C PHE A 185 -11.07 11.72 7.13
N ILE A 186 -10.10 11.15 6.42
CA ILE A 186 -8.80 10.76 7.01
C ILE A 186 -8.05 12.00 7.53
N GLY A 187 -8.12 13.13 6.83
CA GLY A 187 -7.56 14.40 7.29
C GLY A 187 -8.13 14.86 8.64
N LYS A 188 -9.45 14.78 8.82
CA LYS A 188 -10.14 15.11 10.09
C LYS A 188 -9.73 14.18 11.24
N VAL A 189 -9.60 12.88 10.99
CA VAL A 189 -9.10 11.93 12.01
C VAL A 189 -7.70 12.35 12.47
N ARG A 190 -6.80 12.61 11.52
CA ARG A 190 -5.42 13.04 11.84
C ARG A 190 -5.34 14.37 12.54
N GLU A 191 -6.15 15.33 12.17
CA GLU A 191 -6.22 16.64 12.85
C GLU A 191 -6.54 16.47 14.34
N LYS A 192 -7.54 15.64 14.67
CA LYS A 192 -7.92 15.35 16.04
C LYS A 192 -6.84 14.62 16.83
N LEU A 193 -6.14 13.68 16.19
CA LEU A 193 -4.99 13.00 16.78
C LEU A 193 -3.83 13.97 17.08
N ASN A 194 -3.57 14.92 16.17
CA ASN A 194 -2.56 15.97 16.39
C ASN A 194 -2.93 16.88 17.57
N GLN A 195 -4.22 17.04 17.87
CA GLN A 195 -4.73 17.72 19.07
C GLN A 195 -4.63 16.85 20.34
N LYS A 196 -3.95 15.70 20.27
CA LYS A 196 -3.77 14.73 21.38
C LYS A 196 -5.06 14.09 21.87
N MET A 197 -6.08 14.04 21.05
CA MET A 197 -7.31 13.31 21.35
C MET A 197 -7.04 11.79 21.34
N ALA A 198 -7.69 11.03 22.23
CA ALA A 198 -7.60 9.57 22.20
C ALA A 198 -8.11 9.02 20.85
N LEU A 199 -7.45 7.99 20.32
CA LEU A 199 -7.69 7.46 18.97
C LEU A 199 -9.18 7.18 18.72
N LYS A 200 -9.82 6.43 19.62
CA LYS A 200 -11.25 6.11 19.49
C LYS A 200 -12.13 7.37 19.43
N GLU A 201 -11.88 8.32 20.31
CA GLU A 201 -12.63 9.58 20.34
C GLU A 201 -12.38 10.42 19.09
N ALA A 202 -11.14 10.45 18.57
CA ALA A 202 -10.80 11.15 17.33
C ALA A 202 -11.56 10.58 16.13
N ILE A 203 -11.66 9.26 16.03
CA ILE A 203 -12.41 8.57 14.98
C ILE A 203 -13.91 8.86 15.11
N ASP A 204 -14.50 8.66 16.29
CA ASP A 204 -15.92 8.88 16.53
C ASP A 204 -16.34 10.32 16.19
N ARG A 205 -15.56 11.31 16.62
CA ARG A 205 -15.83 12.72 16.31
C ARG A 205 -15.68 13.05 14.83
N ALA A 206 -14.66 12.49 14.16
CA ALA A 206 -14.48 12.69 12.73
C ALA A 206 -15.65 12.08 11.94
N VAL A 207 -16.14 10.91 12.32
CA VAL A 207 -17.33 10.27 11.72
C VAL A 207 -18.56 11.16 11.91
N ASP A 208 -18.82 11.66 13.13
CA ASP A 208 -19.99 12.50 13.40
C ASP A 208 -19.95 13.82 12.62
N GLU A 209 -18.78 14.45 12.52
CA GLU A 209 -18.60 15.67 11.74
C GLU A 209 -18.81 15.44 10.27
N CYS A 210 -18.20 14.37 9.69
CA CYS A 210 -18.34 14.04 8.29
C CYS A 210 -19.79 13.73 7.92
N ILE A 211 -20.52 13.00 8.76
CA ILE A 211 -21.95 12.76 8.56
C ILE A 211 -22.75 14.07 8.53
N LYS A 212 -22.47 15.00 9.44
CA LYS A 212 -23.15 16.30 9.48
C LYS A 212 -22.85 17.17 8.26
N GLU A 213 -21.65 17.05 7.71
CA GLU A 213 -21.21 17.80 6.52
C GLU A 213 -21.56 17.11 5.19
N GLY A 214 -22.18 15.92 5.23
CA GLY A 214 -22.52 15.15 4.03
C GLY A 214 -21.32 14.48 3.35
N ILE A 215 -20.21 14.30 4.08
CA ILE A 215 -18.96 13.66 3.61
C ILE A 215 -19.04 12.18 3.88
N LEU A 216 -18.97 11.35 2.84
CA LEU A 216 -19.17 9.88 2.92
C LEU A 216 -20.40 9.49 3.75
N GLU A 217 -21.41 10.35 3.82
CA GLU A 217 -22.53 10.28 4.77
C GLU A 217 -23.20 8.89 4.79
N LYS A 218 -23.55 8.37 3.61
CA LYS A 218 -24.22 7.06 3.50
C LYS A 218 -23.33 5.94 4.03
N ILE A 219 -22.06 5.91 3.61
CA ILE A 219 -21.09 4.88 4.00
C ILE A 219 -20.85 4.91 5.51
N LEU A 220 -20.62 6.10 6.06
CA LEU A 220 -20.34 6.28 7.49
C LEU A 220 -21.55 5.97 8.38
N LYS A 221 -22.79 6.20 7.91
CA LYS A 221 -24.00 5.83 8.64
C LYS A 221 -24.26 4.34 8.61
N GLU A 222 -24.15 3.72 7.44
CA GLU A 222 -24.49 2.30 7.25
C GLU A 222 -23.40 1.36 7.81
N ASN A 223 -22.13 1.78 7.82
CA ASN A 223 -20.99 0.93 8.18
C ASN A 223 -20.15 1.51 9.34
N ARG A 224 -20.76 2.29 10.25
CA ARG A 224 -20.06 3.01 11.31
C ARG A 224 -19.13 2.11 12.13
N GLU A 225 -19.62 0.98 12.60
CA GLU A 225 -18.86 0.06 13.45
C GLU A 225 -17.67 -0.54 12.69
N GLU A 226 -17.88 -0.91 11.43
CA GLU A 226 -16.83 -1.45 10.57
C GLU A 226 -15.75 -0.38 10.31
N VAL A 227 -16.13 0.83 9.94
CA VAL A 227 -15.21 1.95 9.71
C VAL A 227 -14.38 2.27 10.95
N CYS A 228 -15.02 2.35 12.13
CA CYS A 228 -14.32 2.60 13.38
C CYS A 228 -13.34 1.46 13.72
N SER A 229 -13.75 0.21 13.56
CA SER A 229 -12.91 -0.96 13.82
C SER A 229 -11.70 -1.02 12.89
N VAL A 230 -11.91 -0.74 11.60
CA VAL A 230 -10.85 -0.70 10.58
C VAL A 230 -9.80 0.36 10.93
N LEU A 231 -10.24 1.59 11.20
CA LEU A 231 -9.32 2.67 11.53
C LEU A 231 -8.57 2.43 12.85
N LEU A 232 -9.24 1.91 13.89
CA LEU A 232 -8.57 1.54 15.15
C LEU A 232 -7.44 0.55 14.89
N SER A 233 -7.70 -0.51 14.12
CA SER A 233 -6.70 -1.53 13.80
C SER A 233 -5.55 -0.97 12.96
N GLU A 234 -5.83 -0.08 12.00
CA GLU A 234 -4.82 0.54 11.14
C GLU A 234 -3.85 1.42 11.95
N TYR A 235 -4.37 2.25 12.85
CA TYR A 235 -3.55 3.13 13.67
C TYR A 235 -2.76 2.37 14.75
N ASP A 236 -3.35 1.34 15.37
CA ASP A 236 -2.65 0.50 16.35
C ASP A 236 -1.47 -0.23 15.69
N GLU A 237 -1.62 -0.74 14.47
CA GLU A 237 -0.53 -1.38 13.75
C GLU A 237 0.56 -0.37 13.33
N GLN A 238 0.17 0.83 12.90
CA GLN A 238 1.15 1.89 12.61
C GLN A 238 1.96 2.28 13.85
N ALA A 239 1.30 2.42 14.99
CA ALA A 239 1.95 2.69 16.26
C ALA A 239 2.89 1.56 16.67
N HIS A 240 2.49 0.30 16.48
CA HIS A 240 3.34 -0.86 16.77
C HIS A 240 4.58 -0.89 15.85
N ILE A 241 4.42 -0.70 14.55
CA ILE A 241 5.53 -0.65 13.59
C ILE A 241 6.50 0.51 13.91
N GLU A 242 5.98 1.64 14.33
CA GLU A 242 6.80 2.79 14.70
C GLU A 242 7.58 2.53 16.00
N SER A 243 6.94 1.91 16.98
CA SER A 243 7.57 1.46 18.23
C SER A 243 8.68 0.43 17.98
N GLU A 244 8.44 -0.58 17.17
CA GLU A 244 9.45 -1.59 16.78
C GLU A 244 10.67 -0.94 16.10
N LYS A 245 10.44 0.04 15.22
CA LYS A 245 11.53 0.78 14.56
C LYS A 245 12.32 1.64 15.55
N GLU A 246 11.67 2.21 16.54
CA GLU A 246 12.32 3.01 17.57
C GLU A 246 13.17 2.13 18.49
N ILE A 247 12.64 0.97 18.90
CA ILE A 247 13.40 -0.04 19.66
C ILE A 247 14.64 -0.48 18.88
N ALA A 248 14.49 -0.86 17.61
CA ALA A 248 15.62 -1.27 16.77
C ALA A 248 16.67 -0.15 16.60
N ARG A 249 16.26 1.12 16.55
CA ARG A 249 17.20 2.25 16.53
C ARG A 249 17.93 2.43 17.84
N GLU A 250 17.24 2.26 18.95
CA GLU A 250 17.84 2.35 20.27
C GLU A 250 18.84 1.21 20.52
N GLU A 251 18.53 -0.01 20.07
CA GLU A 251 19.47 -1.15 20.12
C GLU A 251 20.75 -0.86 19.32
N VAL A 252 20.63 -0.37 18.10
CA VAL A 252 21.80 0.01 17.27
C VAL A 252 22.60 1.14 17.92
N ASN A 253 21.95 2.17 18.45
CA ASN A 253 22.62 3.25 19.15
C ASN A 253 23.32 2.78 20.44
N THR A 254 22.73 1.81 21.11
CA THR A 254 23.31 1.18 22.30
C THR A 254 24.52 0.33 21.96
N LEU A 255 24.44 -0.44 20.85
CA LEU A 255 25.59 -1.18 20.31
C LEU A 255 26.74 -0.23 20.01
N TYR A 256 26.50 0.88 19.29
CA TYR A 256 27.55 1.82 18.95
C TYR A 256 28.19 2.48 20.19
N ARG A 257 27.41 2.76 21.24
CA ARG A 257 27.95 3.25 22.53
C ARG A 257 28.84 2.20 23.19
N LYS A 258 28.37 0.94 23.28
CA LYS A 258 29.14 -0.16 23.88
C LYS A 258 30.44 -0.43 23.12
N LEU A 259 30.41 -0.48 21.78
CA LEU A 259 31.60 -0.66 20.96
C LEU A 259 32.63 0.48 21.17
N LYS A 260 32.17 1.71 21.38
CA LYS A 260 33.03 2.83 21.71
C LYS A 260 33.62 2.71 23.10
N GLU A 261 32.85 2.30 24.10
CA GLU A 261 33.30 2.07 25.48
C GLU A 261 34.34 0.93 25.54
N ASP A 262 34.13 -0.13 24.77
CA ASP A 262 35.03 -1.28 24.65
C ASP A 262 36.26 -0.99 23.76
N ASN A 263 36.39 0.23 23.25
CA ASN A 263 37.48 0.67 22.35
C ASN A 263 37.53 -0.13 21.01
N ARG A 264 36.43 -0.69 20.57
CA ARG A 264 36.23 -1.49 19.33
C ARG A 264 35.84 -0.56 18.15
N VAL A 265 36.68 0.42 17.86
CA VAL A 265 36.37 1.45 16.85
C VAL A 265 36.29 0.87 15.43
N GLU A 266 37.15 -0.11 15.10
CA GLU A 266 37.10 -0.78 13.79
C GLU A 266 35.80 -1.53 13.56
N ASP A 267 35.33 -2.23 14.60
CA ASP A 267 34.03 -2.92 14.55
C ASP A 267 32.86 -1.93 14.43
N LEU A 268 32.93 -0.80 15.10
CA LEU A 268 31.93 0.26 14.97
C LEU A 268 31.86 0.79 13.55
N LEU A 269 33.02 1.14 12.94
CA LEU A 269 33.05 1.64 11.56
C LEU A 269 32.50 0.61 10.57
N ARG A 270 32.90 -0.65 10.72
CA ARG A 270 32.40 -1.74 9.88
C ARG A 270 30.89 -1.95 10.07
N ALA A 271 30.39 -1.90 11.31
CA ALA A 271 28.96 -2.09 11.59
C ALA A 271 28.07 -0.97 11.04
N VAL A 272 28.62 0.23 10.77
CA VAL A 272 27.88 1.32 10.12
C VAL A 272 27.55 0.95 8.68
N ASP A 273 28.52 0.37 7.96
CA ASP A 273 28.39 0.09 6.52
C ASP A 273 27.89 -1.34 6.22
N ASP A 274 28.12 -2.30 7.13
CA ASP A 274 27.75 -3.71 6.97
C ASP A 274 26.64 -4.10 7.93
N ALA A 275 25.40 -4.16 7.41
CA ALA A 275 24.22 -4.55 8.19
C ALA A 275 24.28 -6.01 8.70
N GLY A 276 24.89 -6.92 7.94
CA GLY A 276 25.08 -8.32 8.36
C GLY A 276 26.02 -8.43 9.54
N TYR A 277 27.14 -7.71 9.50
CA TYR A 277 28.09 -7.63 10.60
C TYR A 277 27.50 -6.94 11.84
N ARG A 278 26.76 -5.87 11.65
CA ARG A 278 26.01 -5.19 12.72
C ARG A 278 25.07 -6.14 13.43
N ASN A 279 24.29 -6.97 12.71
CA ASN A 279 23.39 -7.94 13.30
C ASN A 279 24.12 -9.06 14.07
N GLN A 280 25.36 -9.41 13.69
CA GLN A 280 26.18 -10.33 14.47
C GLN A 280 26.60 -9.70 15.81
N LEU A 281 27.03 -8.44 15.77
CA LEU A 281 27.41 -7.70 16.98
C LEU A 281 26.24 -7.44 17.92
N LEU A 282 25.04 -7.13 17.39
CA LEU A 282 23.81 -7.02 18.22
C LEU A 282 23.60 -8.31 19.02
N LYS A 283 23.70 -9.47 18.39
CA LYS A 283 23.59 -10.79 19.08
C LYS A 283 24.72 -11.00 20.09
N GLU A 284 25.97 -10.62 19.76
CA GLU A 284 27.12 -10.73 20.66
C GLU A 284 26.91 -9.91 21.93
N TYR A 285 26.34 -8.73 21.83
CA TYR A 285 26.08 -7.80 22.93
C TYR A 285 24.73 -8.05 23.64
N GLY A 286 23.94 -9.04 23.17
CA GLY A 286 22.64 -9.36 23.75
C GLY A 286 21.59 -8.26 23.58
N LEU A 287 21.61 -7.60 22.41
CA LEU A 287 20.71 -6.53 22.00
C LEU A 287 19.75 -7.01 20.91
#